data_8e90390cd1251d630df77ec84195d82d
#
_entry.id   8e90390cd1251d630df77ec84195d82d
#
_cell.length_a   1.000
_cell.length_b   1.000
_cell.length_c   1.000
_cell.angle_alpha   90.00
_cell.angle_beta   90.00
_cell.angle_gamma   90.00
#
_symmetry.space_group_name_H-M   'P 1'
#
loop_
_entity.id
_entity.type
_entity.pdbx_description
1 polymer ?
#
loop_
_entity_poly.entity_id
_entity_poly.type
_entity_poly.pdbx_seq_one_letter_code
_entity_poly.pdbx_strand_id
1 'polypeptide(L)'
;MLSRKFIYIILVIVILALLPLVVRNPYYIHLFIMVGINAILAMTFILMLRTGLICLGIAAFWGIGAYASAMLSMKLGLPVWLSLPAAAVITAIIAAFIGAFLVKQGGFGFIIQTLAFGFIIVLIFGTFQVFGGYVGIVGISHPEPIPIPFVGSMTFTPISKMPFYYLMLFLALLMVLILTAFYSSTAGRAWRAIGLSAHLAESLGMNLFNYRLLAFIIASTIAGLMGSFFAHYFGTLVPGSFGPFKTINVHVYAILGGINFPILGPVIGSLIMTLVPEFLRITEGVEPIFTGIIMILLVLFLPDGLLGLTRLWQRRGKPSENTSHHMN
;
A
#
# COMPACT_ATOMS: atom_id res chain seq x y z
N MET A 1 -4.68 -25.81 -17.22
CA MET A 1 -3.68 -24.79 -16.83
C MET A 1 -4.09 -23.94 -15.61
N LEU A 2 -5.38 -23.74 -15.34
CA LEU A 2 -5.87 -23.03 -14.14
C LEU A 2 -5.48 -23.73 -12.82
N SER A 3 -5.43 -25.05 -12.79
CA SER A 3 -5.15 -25.81 -11.57
C SER A 3 -3.75 -25.58 -10.99
N ARG A 4 -2.71 -25.46 -11.81
CA ARG A 4 -1.33 -25.24 -11.32
C ARG A 4 -1.14 -23.86 -10.69
N LYS A 5 -1.70 -22.79 -11.29
CA LYS A 5 -1.62 -21.43 -10.69
C LYS A 5 -2.36 -21.35 -9.37
N PHE A 6 -3.50 -22.03 -9.28
CA PHE A 6 -4.30 -22.09 -8.05
C PHE A 6 -3.55 -22.82 -6.92
N ILE A 7 -2.87 -23.92 -7.25
CA ILE A 7 -2.03 -24.67 -6.31
C ILE A 7 -0.89 -23.79 -5.77
N TYR A 8 -0.19 -23.03 -6.63
CA TYR A 8 0.87 -22.11 -6.19
C TYR A 8 0.35 -21.00 -5.28
N ILE A 9 -0.83 -20.44 -5.55
CA ILE A 9 -1.42 -19.41 -4.69
C ILE A 9 -1.75 -19.99 -3.31
N ILE A 10 -2.37 -21.16 -3.26
CA ILE A 10 -2.67 -21.85 -1.98
C ILE A 10 -1.38 -22.16 -1.22
N LEU A 11 -0.35 -22.67 -1.89
CA LEU A 11 0.95 -22.97 -1.28
C LEU A 11 1.55 -21.72 -0.63
N VAL A 12 1.54 -20.57 -1.33
CA VAL A 12 2.06 -19.30 -0.79
C VAL A 12 1.25 -18.85 0.42
N ILE A 13 -0.08 -18.95 0.37
CA ILE A 13 -0.94 -18.59 1.50
C ILE A 13 -0.65 -19.50 2.72
N VAL A 14 -0.50 -20.79 2.50
CA VAL A 14 -0.18 -21.76 3.58
C VAL A 14 1.20 -21.46 4.17
N ILE A 15 2.21 -21.18 3.35
CA ILE A 15 3.54 -20.80 3.82
C ILE A 15 3.47 -19.53 4.68
N LEU A 16 2.77 -18.50 4.21
CA LEU A 16 2.58 -17.27 4.98
C LEU A 16 1.80 -17.50 6.28
N ALA A 17 0.79 -18.37 6.29
CA ALA A 17 0.03 -18.70 7.49
C ALA A 17 0.86 -19.50 8.51
N LEU A 18 1.77 -20.36 8.06
CA LEU A 18 2.65 -21.15 8.91
C LEU A 18 3.87 -20.38 9.43
N LEU A 19 4.21 -19.25 8.79
CA LEU A 19 5.40 -18.45 9.11
C LEU A 19 5.50 -18.07 10.60
N PRO A 20 4.44 -17.56 11.30
CA PRO A 20 4.53 -17.19 12.71
C PRO A 20 4.67 -18.40 13.65
N LEU A 21 4.36 -19.60 13.19
CA LEU A 21 4.56 -20.84 13.97
C LEU A 21 6.04 -21.27 13.98
N VAL A 22 6.76 -20.97 12.87
CA VAL A 22 8.19 -21.24 12.73
C VAL A 22 9.02 -20.12 13.35
N VAL A 23 8.64 -18.87 13.07
CA VAL A 23 9.32 -17.67 13.56
C VAL A 23 8.64 -17.18 14.83
N ARG A 24 9.08 -17.70 15.98
CA ARG A 24 8.47 -17.36 17.28
C ARG A 24 8.89 -16.02 17.86
N ASN A 25 9.93 -15.38 17.32
CA ASN A 25 10.43 -14.11 17.82
C ASN A 25 9.47 -12.97 17.43
N PRO A 26 8.90 -12.22 18.41
CA PRO A 26 7.95 -11.13 18.15
C PRO A 26 8.52 -10.01 17.25
N TYR A 27 9.84 -9.84 17.24
CA TYR A 27 10.51 -8.86 16.42
C TYR A 27 10.34 -9.15 14.92
N TYR A 28 10.63 -10.38 14.47
CA TYR A 28 10.45 -10.73 13.06
C TYR A 28 8.98 -10.73 12.63
N ILE A 29 8.07 -11.11 13.54
CA ILE A 29 6.62 -11.00 13.27
C ILE A 29 6.23 -9.54 13.03
N HIS A 30 6.77 -8.61 13.82
CA HIS A 30 6.59 -7.17 13.61
C HIS A 30 7.07 -6.72 12.21
N LEU A 31 8.26 -7.16 11.78
CA LEU A 31 8.77 -6.83 10.45
C LEU A 31 7.84 -7.31 9.34
N PHE A 32 7.31 -8.53 9.43
CA PHE A 32 6.37 -9.05 8.45
C PHE A 32 5.04 -8.28 8.43
N ILE A 33 4.55 -7.81 9.59
CA ILE A 33 3.39 -6.91 9.66
C ILE A 33 3.69 -5.60 8.91
N MET A 34 4.87 -5.02 9.12
CA MET A 34 5.31 -3.80 8.43
C MET A 34 5.41 -4.01 6.91
N VAL A 35 5.97 -5.15 6.48
CA VAL A 35 6.02 -5.55 5.08
C VAL A 35 4.60 -5.58 4.49
N GLY A 36 3.64 -6.18 5.20
CA GLY A 36 2.25 -6.25 4.76
C GLY A 36 1.60 -4.87 4.57
N ILE A 37 1.73 -3.97 5.57
CA ILE A 37 1.23 -2.59 5.49
C ILE A 37 1.86 -1.87 4.30
N ASN A 38 3.19 -1.90 4.20
CA ASN A 38 3.93 -1.22 3.15
C ASN A 38 3.59 -1.78 1.76
N ALA A 39 3.41 -3.10 1.63
CA ALA A 39 3.02 -3.74 0.38
C ALA A 39 1.64 -3.26 -0.10
N ILE A 40 0.65 -3.20 0.80
CA ILE A 40 -0.69 -2.73 0.43
C ILE A 40 -0.66 -1.25 0.06
N LEU A 41 0.05 -0.40 0.81
CA LEU A 41 0.21 1.01 0.46
C LEU A 41 0.89 1.16 -0.93
N ALA A 42 1.91 0.35 -1.23
CA ALA A 42 2.57 0.35 -2.53
C ALA A 42 1.64 -0.16 -3.67
N MET A 43 0.72 -1.08 -3.39
CA MET A 43 -0.31 -1.49 -4.34
C MET A 43 -1.27 -0.35 -4.68
N THR A 44 -1.63 0.51 -3.69
CA THR A 44 -2.47 1.70 -3.95
C THR A 44 -1.79 2.69 -4.87
N PHE A 45 -0.47 2.86 -4.73
CA PHE A 45 0.30 3.68 -5.66
C PHE A 45 0.26 3.14 -7.09
N ILE A 46 0.48 1.83 -7.29
CA ILE A 46 0.42 1.23 -8.64
C ILE A 46 -0.99 1.36 -9.22
N LEU A 47 -2.05 1.28 -8.41
CA LEU A 47 -3.42 1.51 -8.86
C LEU A 47 -3.56 2.91 -9.45
N MET A 48 -3.05 3.94 -8.76
CA MET A 48 -3.05 5.32 -9.24
C MET A 48 -2.19 5.49 -10.51
N LEU A 49 -0.98 4.93 -10.51
CA LEU A 49 -0.07 5.01 -11.64
C LEU A 49 -0.68 4.43 -12.93
N ARG A 50 -1.52 3.41 -12.84
CA ARG A 50 -2.26 2.83 -13.97
C ARG A 50 -3.29 3.78 -14.60
N THR A 51 -3.67 4.83 -13.91
CA THR A 51 -4.53 5.90 -14.46
C THR A 51 -3.75 7.08 -15.02
N GLY A 52 -2.41 6.97 -15.06
CA GLY A 52 -1.51 8.05 -15.47
C GLY A 52 -1.34 9.13 -14.40
N LEU A 53 -1.69 8.87 -13.14
CA LEU A 53 -1.55 9.80 -12.02
C LEU A 53 -0.52 9.31 -11.00
N ILE A 54 0.38 10.19 -10.60
CA ILE A 54 1.34 9.96 -9.50
C ILE A 54 0.83 10.72 -8.27
N CYS A 55 0.38 10.00 -7.24
CA CYS A 55 -0.19 10.57 -6.04
C CYS A 55 0.84 10.64 -4.91
N LEU A 56 1.29 11.83 -4.52
CA LEU A 56 2.18 12.04 -3.37
C LEU A 56 1.44 12.20 -2.03
N GLY A 57 0.12 12.03 -2.01
CA GLY A 57 -0.74 12.17 -0.83
C GLY A 57 -1.20 10.85 -0.19
N ILE A 58 -0.69 9.69 -0.59
CA ILE A 58 -1.15 8.38 -0.09
C ILE A 58 -0.99 8.27 1.42
N ALA A 59 0.14 8.73 1.98
CA ALA A 59 0.38 8.71 3.42
C ALA A 59 -0.60 9.61 4.19
N ALA A 60 -1.09 10.71 3.60
CA ALA A 60 -2.11 11.54 4.23
C ALA A 60 -3.43 10.77 4.40
N PHE A 61 -3.88 10.01 3.39
CA PHE A 61 -5.08 9.17 3.52
C PHE A 61 -4.87 8.02 4.49
N TRP A 62 -3.66 7.46 4.54
CA TRP A 62 -3.26 6.51 5.57
C TRP A 62 -3.39 7.12 6.96
N GLY A 63 -2.92 8.38 7.17
CA GLY A 63 -3.09 9.15 8.39
C GLY A 63 -4.54 9.45 8.73
N ILE A 64 -5.34 9.92 7.75
CA ILE A 64 -6.78 10.19 7.96
C ILE A 64 -7.50 8.96 8.51
N GLY A 65 -7.26 7.78 7.92
CA GLY A 65 -7.84 6.53 8.42
C GLY A 65 -7.38 6.17 9.83
N ALA A 66 -6.09 6.35 10.13
CA ALA A 66 -5.51 6.08 11.44
C ALA A 66 -6.14 6.97 12.53
N TYR A 67 -6.17 8.29 12.31
CA TYR A 67 -6.75 9.24 13.24
C TYR A 67 -8.27 9.11 13.37
N ALA A 68 -8.98 8.88 12.27
CA ALA A 68 -10.42 8.63 12.28
C ALA A 68 -10.77 7.42 13.15
N SER A 69 -10.08 6.30 12.97
CA SER A 69 -10.31 5.09 13.76
C SER A 69 -9.97 5.27 15.24
N ALA A 70 -8.83 5.90 15.53
CA ALA A 70 -8.43 6.21 16.91
C ALA A 70 -9.48 7.09 17.60
N MET A 71 -10.00 8.11 16.93
CA MET A 71 -11.02 8.99 17.50
C MET A 71 -12.37 8.27 17.69
N LEU A 72 -12.77 7.42 16.74
CA LEU A 72 -13.99 6.62 16.86
C LEU A 72 -13.92 5.67 18.07
N SER A 73 -12.78 5.02 18.28
CA SER A 73 -12.62 4.08 19.39
C SER A 73 -12.45 4.79 20.74
N MET A 74 -11.64 5.88 20.81
CA MET A 74 -11.34 6.54 22.09
C MET A 74 -12.42 7.52 22.54
N LYS A 75 -13.06 8.28 21.63
CA LYS A 75 -14.04 9.30 21.98
C LYS A 75 -15.48 8.82 21.92
N LEU A 76 -15.80 7.94 20.96
CA LEU A 76 -17.15 7.40 20.81
C LEU A 76 -17.30 6.00 21.42
N GLY A 77 -16.22 5.40 21.94
CA GLY A 77 -16.27 4.07 22.55
C GLY A 77 -16.64 2.95 21.57
N LEU A 78 -16.46 3.18 20.28
CA LEU A 78 -16.80 2.16 19.29
C LEU A 78 -15.81 0.99 19.36
N PRO A 79 -16.28 -0.28 19.28
CA PRO A 79 -15.39 -1.42 19.19
C PRO A 79 -14.47 -1.30 17.99
N VAL A 80 -13.24 -1.80 18.13
CA VAL A 80 -12.23 -1.67 17.07
C VAL A 80 -12.70 -2.32 15.76
N TRP A 81 -13.42 -3.43 15.85
CA TRP A 81 -13.97 -4.13 14.69
C TRP A 81 -14.93 -3.29 13.84
N LEU A 82 -15.62 -2.33 14.46
CA LEU A 82 -16.50 -1.39 13.77
C LEU A 82 -15.73 -0.12 13.35
N SER A 83 -14.75 0.32 14.14
CA SER A 83 -13.96 1.52 13.83
C SER A 83 -13.05 1.33 12.61
N LEU A 84 -12.55 0.11 12.35
CA LEU A 84 -11.78 -0.23 11.17
C LEU A 84 -12.52 0.07 9.85
N PRO A 85 -13.68 -0.53 9.55
CA PRO A 85 -14.41 -0.24 8.32
C PRO A 85 -15.00 1.19 8.32
N ALA A 86 -15.41 1.72 9.46
CA ALA A 86 -15.92 3.08 9.56
C ALA A 86 -14.86 4.11 9.15
N ALA A 87 -13.61 3.95 9.58
CA ALA A 87 -12.50 4.81 9.18
C ALA A 87 -12.22 4.71 7.67
N ALA A 88 -12.35 3.53 7.07
CA ALA A 88 -12.22 3.36 5.63
C ALA A 88 -13.33 4.13 4.87
N VAL A 89 -14.57 4.08 5.36
CA VAL A 89 -15.70 4.84 4.79
C VAL A 89 -15.47 6.35 4.93
N ILE A 90 -15.05 6.82 6.11
CA ILE A 90 -14.71 8.25 6.33
C ILE A 90 -13.62 8.69 5.35
N THR A 91 -12.57 7.88 5.20
CA THR A 91 -11.50 8.17 4.25
C THR A 91 -12.00 8.17 2.81
N ALA A 92 -12.91 7.28 2.44
CA ALA A 92 -13.53 7.25 1.11
C ALA A 92 -14.33 8.52 0.83
N ILE A 93 -15.12 9.00 1.79
CA ILE A 93 -15.90 10.26 1.66
C ILE A 93 -14.97 11.45 1.49
N ILE A 94 -13.94 11.56 2.32
CA ILE A 94 -12.94 12.63 2.22
C ILE A 94 -12.20 12.55 0.89
N ALA A 95 -11.82 11.35 0.45
CA ALA A 95 -11.16 11.14 -0.83
C ALA A 95 -12.08 11.48 -2.02
N ALA A 96 -13.36 11.19 -1.95
CA ALA A 96 -14.32 11.56 -2.99
C ALA A 96 -14.44 13.09 -3.11
N PHE A 97 -14.57 13.77 -1.97
CA PHE A 97 -14.68 15.24 -1.94
C PHE A 97 -13.40 15.92 -2.45
N ILE A 98 -12.25 15.58 -1.88
CA ILE A 98 -10.97 16.20 -2.24
C ILE A 98 -10.52 15.74 -3.63
N GLY A 99 -10.70 14.48 -3.98
CA GLY A 99 -10.36 13.92 -5.27
C GLY A 99 -11.11 14.56 -6.42
N ALA A 100 -12.37 15.00 -6.20
CA ALA A 100 -13.14 15.73 -7.20
C ALA A 100 -12.47 17.05 -7.65
N PHE A 101 -11.65 17.66 -6.79
CA PHE A 101 -10.86 18.85 -7.13
C PHE A 101 -9.48 18.49 -7.67
N LEU A 102 -8.76 17.58 -7.00
CA LEU A 102 -7.38 17.23 -7.33
C LEU A 102 -7.26 16.55 -8.70
N VAL A 103 -8.14 15.60 -8.99
CA VAL A 103 -8.06 14.77 -10.21
C VAL A 103 -8.30 15.57 -11.50
N LYS A 104 -8.98 16.70 -11.41
CA LYS A 104 -9.26 17.58 -12.57
C LYS A 104 -7.98 18.14 -13.20
N GLN A 105 -6.96 18.42 -12.41
CA GLN A 105 -5.74 19.05 -12.91
C GLN A 105 -4.89 18.07 -13.75
N GLY A 106 -4.87 16.79 -13.40
CA GLY A 106 -4.04 15.78 -14.07
C GLY A 106 -2.53 16.10 -14.05
N GLY A 107 -1.71 15.22 -14.59
CA GLY A 107 -0.30 15.47 -14.82
C GLY A 107 0.49 16.02 -13.63
N PHE A 108 1.35 17.00 -13.89
CA PHE A 108 2.23 17.60 -12.88
C PHE A 108 1.46 18.42 -11.81
N GLY A 109 0.35 19.04 -12.19
CA GLY A 109 -0.51 19.78 -11.26
C GLY A 109 -1.07 18.88 -10.16
N PHE A 110 -1.49 17.66 -10.50
CA PHE A 110 -1.97 16.67 -9.54
C PHE A 110 -0.88 16.23 -8.55
N ILE A 111 0.37 16.09 -9.03
CA ILE A 111 1.52 15.71 -8.16
C ILE A 111 1.74 16.77 -7.08
N ILE A 112 1.83 18.05 -7.48
CA ILE A 112 2.06 19.17 -6.54
C ILE A 112 0.90 19.31 -5.55
N GLN A 113 -0.34 19.23 -6.02
CA GLN A 113 -1.52 19.38 -5.17
C GLN A 113 -1.63 18.23 -4.14
N THR A 114 -1.35 16.99 -4.55
CA THR A 114 -1.35 15.85 -3.60
C THR A 114 -0.19 15.91 -2.62
N LEU A 115 0.96 16.46 -3.02
CA LEU A 115 2.08 16.75 -2.13
C LEU A 115 1.69 17.79 -1.08
N ALA A 116 1.14 18.94 -1.53
CA ALA A 116 0.67 20.02 -0.65
C ALA A 116 -0.41 19.51 0.32
N PHE A 117 -1.37 18.71 -0.18
CA PHE A 117 -2.37 18.06 0.66
C PHE A 117 -1.73 17.19 1.74
N GLY A 118 -0.67 16.44 1.42
CA GLY A 118 0.09 15.65 2.39
C GLY A 118 0.66 16.50 3.54
N PHE A 119 1.26 17.65 3.22
CA PHE A 119 1.75 18.57 4.24
C PHE A 119 0.63 19.20 5.06
N ILE A 120 -0.47 19.62 4.42
CA ILE A 120 -1.63 20.20 5.09
C ILE A 120 -2.19 19.24 6.15
N ILE A 121 -2.35 17.96 5.82
CA ILE A 121 -2.86 16.95 6.75
C ILE A 121 -1.94 16.79 7.97
N VAL A 122 -0.62 16.73 7.75
CA VAL A 122 0.35 16.66 8.87
C VAL A 122 0.25 17.91 9.76
N LEU A 123 0.12 19.09 9.18
CA LEU A 123 -0.06 20.33 9.93
C LEU A 123 -1.38 20.35 10.72
N ILE A 124 -2.48 19.90 10.12
CA ILE A 124 -3.77 19.77 10.82
C ILE A 124 -3.62 18.85 12.04
N PHE A 125 -3.06 17.67 11.87
CA PHE A 125 -2.89 16.74 12.98
C PHE A 125 -1.94 17.27 14.05
N GLY A 126 -0.88 18.00 13.67
CA GLY A 126 0.08 18.57 14.59
C GLY A 126 -0.43 19.81 15.33
N THR A 127 -1.26 20.63 14.69
CA THR A 127 -1.71 21.91 15.27
C THR A 127 -2.92 21.75 16.19
N PHE A 128 -3.89 20.93 15.80
CA PHE A 128 -5.13 20.82 16.56
C PHE A 128 -5.00 19.84 17.73
N GLN A 129 -5.25 20.32 18.95
CA GLN A 129 -5.23 19.55 20.19
C GLN A 129 -6.20 18.34 20.18
N VAL A 130 -7.25 18.42 19.38
CA VAL A 130 -8.21 17.32 19.19
C VAL A 130 -7.53 16.05 18.68
N PHE A 131 -6.45 16.19 17.91
CA PHE A 131 -5.61 15.11 17.38
C PHE A 131 -4.36 14.83 18.23
N GLY A 132 -4.25 15.43 19.42
CA GLY A 132 -3.09 15.29 20.30
C GLY A 132 -1.92 16.21 19.97
N GLY A 133 -2.07 17.12 19.00
CA GLY A 133 -1.02 18.04 18.58
C GLY A 133 0.22 17.32 18.04
N TYR A 134 1.38 17.96 18.11
CA TYR A 134 2.65 17.37 17.64
C TYR A 134 3.12 16.15 18.44
N VAL A 135 2.66 15.99 19.68
CA VAL A 135 2.93 14.80 20.51
C VAL A 135 2.18 13.58 19.98
N GLY A 136 1.01 13.84 19.39
CA GLY A 136 0.15 12.79 18.84
C GLY A 136 -0.78 12.16 19.87
N ILE A 137 -1.41 11.04 19.49
CA ILE A 137 -2.34 10.30 20.34
C ILE A 137 -1.63 9.07 20.90
N VAL A 138 -1.78 8.83 22.20
CA VAL A 138 -1.23 7.67 22.91
C VAL A 138 -2.36 6.92 23.62
N GLY A 139 -2.22 5.61 23.79
CA GLY A 139 -3.20 4.79 24.51
C GLY A 139 -4.39 4.37 23.65
N ILE A 140 -4.21 4.23 22.34
CA ILE A 140 -5.24 3.73 21.43
C ILE A 140 -5.52 2.26 21.77
N SER A 141 -6.80 1.93 21.98
CA SER A 141 -7.24 0.58 22.32
C SER A 141 -6.88 -0.44 21.25
N HIS A 142 -6.42 -1.61 21.67
CA HIS A 142 -6.24 -2.76 20.78
C HIS A 142 -7.59 -3.43 20.48
N PRO A 143 -7.68 -4.24 19.40
CA PRO A 143 -8.90 -4.97 19.07
C PRO A 143 -9.36 -5.88 20.22
N GLU A 144 -10.67 -5.96 20.42
CA GLU A 144 -11.28 -6.85 21.40
C GLU A 144 -10.98 -8.32 21.06
N PRO A 145 -10.87 -9.18 22.08
CA PRO A 145 -10.59 -10.60 21.88
C PRO A 145 -11.65 -11.28 21.00
N ILE A 146 -11.19 -12.10 20.05
CA ILE A 146 -12.08 -12.95 19.26
C ILE A 146 -12.18 -14.33 19.94
N PRO A 147 -13.37 -14.78 20.36
CA PRO A 147 -13.54 -16.15 20.84
C PRO A 147 -13.40 -17.11 19.65
N ILE A 148 -12.39 -17.98 19.70
CA ILE A 148 -12.23 -19.04 18.70
C ILE A 148 -12.77 -20.32 19.28
N PRO A 149 -13.83 -20.94 18.70
CA PRO A 149 -14.33 -22.23 19.14
C PRO A 149 -13.18 -23.26 19.12
N PHE A 150 -13.02 -24.03 20.18
CA PHE A 150 -12.04 -25.12 20.40
C PHE A 150 -10.58 -24.69 20.68
N VAL A 151 -10.18 -23.43 20.52
CA VAL A 151 -8.77 -22.98 20.70
C VAL A 151 -8.61 -21.97 21.84
N GLY A 152 -9.71 -21.36 22.30
CA GLY A 152 -9.69 -20.31 23.33
C GLY A 152 -9.91 -18.91 22.76
N SER A 153 -9.55 -17.84 23.49
CA SER A 153 -9.69 -16.47 23.03
C SER A 153 -8.39 -15.95 22.43
N MET A 154 -8.47 -15.39 21.21
CA MET A 154 -7.36 -14.71 20.57
C MET A 154 -7.29 -13.27 21.10
N THR A 155 -6.36 -13.02 22.04
CA THR A 155 -6.19 -11.70 22.67
C THR A 155 -5.16 -10.85 21.92
N PHE A 156 -5.52 -9.63 21.60
CA PHE A 156 -4.64 -8.65 20.94
C PHE A 156 -3.88 -7.84 22.00
N THR A 157 -2.64 -8.23 22.28
CA THR A 157 -1.81 -7.54 23.27
C THR A 157 -0.54 -6.99 22.61
N PRO A 158 0.08 -5.94 23.17
CA PRO A 158 1.36 -5.41 22.65
C PRO A 158 2.49 -6.45 22.62
N ILE A 159 2.42 -7.45 23.51
CA ILE A 159 3.42 -8.50 23.65
C ILE A 159 3.19 -9.60 22.60
N SER A 160 1.94 -10.05 22.42
CA SER A 160 1.60 -11.10 21.47
C SER A 160 1.28 -10.52 20.10
N LYS A 161 2.25 -10.50 19.19
CA LYS A 161 2.09 -9.97 17.82
C LYS A 161 1.46 -10.97 16.85
N MET A 162 1.31 -12.24 17.22
CA MET A 162 0.70 -13.26 16.35
C MET A 162 -0.73 -12.93 15.92
N PRO A 163 -1.66 -12.49 16.80
CA PRO A 163 -3.01 -12.14 16.39
C PRO A 163 -3.04 -11.00 15.37
N PHE A 164 -2.19 -9.98 15.56
CA PHE A 164 -2.06 -8.87 14.60
C PHE A 164 -1.50 -9.33 13.25
N TYR A 165 -0.60 -10.32 13.24
CA TYR A 165 -0.09 -10.88 12.00
C TYR A 165 -1.19 -11.57 11.19
N TYR A 166 -2.02 -12.40 11.84
CA TYR A 166 -3.13 -13.06 11.15
C TYR A 166 -4.19 -12.07 10.67
N LEU A 167 -4.48 -11.04 11.46
CA LEU A 167 -5.36 -9.95 11.03
C LEU A 167 -4.78 -9.21 9.83
N MET A 168 -3.47 -8.89 9.84
CA MET A 168 -2.78 -8.28 8.71
C MET A 168 -2.80 -9.18 7.47
N LEU A 169 -2.55 -10.47 7.64
CA LEU A 169 -2.60 -11.45 6.54
C LEU A 169 -4.01 -11.52 5.94
N PHE A 170 -5.04 -11.56 6.78
CA PHE A 170 -6.45 -11.51 6.32
C PHE A 170 -6.74 -10.24 5.52
N LEU A 171 -6.36 -9.07 6.05
CA LEU A 171 -6.53 -7.80 5.35
C LEU A 171 -5.74 -7.76 4.04
N ALA A 172 -4.51 -8.28 4.02
CA ALA A 172 -3.70 -8.35 2.82
C ALA A 172 -4.34 -9.21 1.73
N LEU A 173 -4.83 -10.40 2.10
CA LEU A 173 -5.52 -11.29 1.17
C LEU A 173 -6.82 -10.66 0.65
N LEU A 174 -7.59 -10.01 1.53
CA LEU A 174 -8.80 -9.29 1.14
C LEU A 174 -8.48 -8.16 0.15
N MET A 175 -7.43 -7.36 0.40
CA MET A 175 -7.03 -6.28 -0.50
C MET A 175 -6.51 -6.80 -1.84
N VAL A 176 -5.72 -7.88 -1.84
CA VAL A 176 -5.29 -8.55 -3.07
C VAL A 176 -6.49 -9.04 -3.88
N LEU A 177 -7.48 -9.64 -3.23
CA LEU A 177 -8.70 -10.11 -3.88
C LEU A 177 -9.51 -8.95 -4.48
N ILE A 178 -9.71 -7.87 -3.72
CA ILE A 178 -10.39 -6.66 -4.18
C ILE A 178 -9.66 -6.04 -5.38
N LEU A 179 -8.34 -5.85 -5.28
CA LEU A 179 -7.55 -5.25 -6.36
C LEU A 179 -7.52 -6.13 -7.61
N THR A 180 -7.43 -7.46 -7.47
CA THR A 180 -7.50 -8.37 -8.64
C THR A 180 -8.85 -8.32 -9.32
N ALA A 181 -9.95 -8.26 -8.55
CA ALA A 181 -11.29 -8.09 -9.09
C ALA A 181 -11.42 -6.78 -9.87
N PHE A 182 -10.91 -5.66 -9.33
CA PHE A 182 -10.90 -4.39 -10.05
C PHE A 182 -10.03 -4.42 -11.30
N TYR A 183 -8.82 -5.00 -11.25
CA TYR A 183 -7.93 -5.09 -12.41
C TYR A 183 -8.50 -5.95 -13.54
N SER A 184 -9.34 -6.93 -13.25
CA SER A 184 -10.03 -7.76 -14.23
C SER A 184 -11.33 -7.15 -14.77
N SER A 185 -11.86 -6.12 -14.10
CA SER A 185 -13.11 -5.45 -14.44
C SER A 185 -12.99 -4.52 -15.66
N THR A 186 -14.12 -3.95 -16.11
CA THR A 186 -14.15 -2.88 -17.13
C THR A 186 -13.36 -1.65 -16.70
N ALA A 187 -13.46 -1.25 -15.42
CA ALA A 187 -12.70 -0.14 -14.88
C ALA A 187 -11.18 -0.39 -14.96
N GLY A 188 -10.71 -1.59 -14.64
CA GLY A 188 -9.29 -1.95 -14.74
C GLY A 188 -8.75 -1.94 -16.18
N ARG A 189 -9.58 -2.28 -17.17
CA ARG A 189 -9.23 -2.12 -18.59
C ARG A 189 -9.14 -0.66 -19.00
N ALA A 190 -10.10 0.16 -18.57
CA ALA A 190 -10.11 1.60 -18.80
C ALA A 190 -8.88 2.28 -18.15
N TRP A 191 -8.54 1.96 -16.91
CA TRP A 191 -7.34 2.50 -16.25
C TRP A 191 -6.07 2.19 -17.03
N ARG A 192 -5.95 0.98 -17.57
CA ARG A 192 -4.79 0.58 -18.40
C ARG A 192 -4.72 1.38 -19.69
N ALA A 193 -5.86 1.61 -20.37
CA ALA A 193 -5.94 2.41 -21.58
C ALA A 193 -5.57 3.88 -21.31
N ILE A 194 -6.09 4.46 -20.23
CA ILE A 194 -5.81 5.83 -19.81
C ILE A 194 -4.32 6.01 -19.45
N GLY A 195 -3.73 5.03 -18.76
CA GLY A 195 -2.31 5.06 -18.38
C GLY A 195 -1.35 4.94 -19.57
N LEU A 196 -1.77 4.28 -20.66
CA LEU A 196 -0.99 4.18 -21.90
C LEU A 196 -1.04 5.49 -22.70
N SER A 197 -2.23 6.06 -22.87
CA SER A 197 -2.44 7.35 -23.53
C SER A 197 -3.79 7.95 -23.13
N ALA A 198 -3.74 9.00 -22.31
CA ALA A 198 -4.94 9.70 -21.87
C ALA A 198 -5.68 10.34 -23.06
N HIS A 199 -4.96 10.96 -24.00
CA HIS A 199 -5.55 11.57 -25.19
C HIS A 199 -6.26 10.57 -26.09
N LEU A 200 -5.66 9.38 -26.28
CA LEU A 200 -6.29 8.34 -27.10
C LEU A 200 -7.55 7.78 -26.40
N ALA A 201 -7.50 7.59 -25.09
CA ALA A 201 -8.65 7.13 -24.33
C ALA A 201 -9.81 8.15 -24.39
N GLU A 202 -9.50 9.44 -24.32
CA GLU A 202 -10.47 10.52 -24.41
C GLU A 202 -11.11 10.59 -25.82
N SER A 203 -10.31 10.46 -26.89
CA SER A 203 -10.83 10.42 -28.27
C SER A 203 -11.73 9.22 -28.55
N LEU A 204 -11.60 8.13 -27.75
CA LEU A 204 -12.51 6.99 -27.78
C LEU A 204 -13.75 7.18 -26.88
N GLY A 205 -13.97 8.38 -26.34
CA GLY A 205 -15.15 8.73 -25.54
C GLY A 205 -15.05 8.32 -24.06
N MET A 206 -13.87 7.96 -23.55
CA MET A 206 -13.72 7.62 -22.13
C MET A 206 -13.71 8.90 -21.28
N ASN A 207 -14.54 8.93 -20.22
CA ASN A 207 -14.51 10.01 -19.25
C ASN A 207 -13.33 9.81 -18.27
N LEU A 208 -12.19 10.47 -18.56
CA LEU A 208 -10.95 10.37 -17.77
C LEU A 208 -11.18 10.73 -16.30
N PHE A 209 -11.97 11.78 -16.05
CA PHE A 209 -12.25 12.26 -14.70
C PHE A 209 -12.87 11.17 -13.83
N ASN A 210 -13.93 10.52 -14.30
CA ASN A 210 -14.66 9.51 -13.54
C ASN A 210 -13.78 8.30 -13.23
N TYR A 211 -13.02 7.81 -14.21
CA TYR A 211 -12.13 6.66 -14.00
C TYR A 211 -10.97 6.96 -13.06
N ARG A 212 -10.37 8.14 -13.17
CA ARG A 212 -9.31 8.61 -12.28
C ARG A 212 -9.81 8.84 -10.86
N LEU A 213 -10.98 9.48 -10.71
CA LEU A 213 -11.61 9.70 -9.42
C LEU A 213 -11.94 8.39 -8.72
N LEU A 214 -12.50 7.42 -9.44
CA LEU A 214 -12.79 6.09 -8.91
C LEU A 214 -11.52 5.40 -8.39
N ALA A 215 -10.44 5.41 -9.16
CA ALA A 215 -9.15 4.86 -8.74
C ALA A 215 -8.60 5.56 -7.49
N PHE A 216 -8.71 6.89 -7.44
CA PHE A 216 -8.29 7.70 -6.31
C PHE A 216 -9.07 7.36 -5.04
N ILE A 217 -10.39 7.26 -5.11
CA ILE A 217 -11.24 6.87 -3.97
C ILE A 217 -10.85 5.48 -3.46
N ILE A 218 -10.73 4.49 -4.35
CA ILE A 218 -10.38 3.12 -3.97
C ILE A 218 -8.99 3.07 -3.32
N ALA A 219 -7.98 3.71 -3.92
CA ALA A 219 -6.62 3.76 -3.40
C ALA A 219 -6.58 4.40 -2.00
N SER A 220 -7.26 5.54 -1.83
CA SER A 220 -7.35 6.26 -0.56
C SER A 220 -8.10 5.48 0.52
N THR A 221 -9.19 4.79 0.14
CA THR A 221 -9.97 3.94 1.06
C THR A 221 -9.11 2.79 1.59
N ILE A 222 -8.36 2.13 0.71
CA ILE A 222 -7.44 1.04 1.10
C ILE A 222 -6.34 1.60 2.00
N ALA A 223 -5.77 2.76 1.68
CA ALA A 223 -4.77 3.41 2.52
C ALA A 223 -5.36 3.76 3.90
N GLY A 224 -6.58 4.29 3.96
CA GLY A 224 -7.28 4.60 5.21
C GLY A 224 -7.55 3.36 6.07
N LEU A 225 -7.97 2.26 5.47
CA LEU A 225 -8.14 0.99 6.18
C LEU A 225 -6.82 0.50 6.80
N MET A 226 -5.72 0.59 6.05
CA MET A 226 -4.40 0.26 6.59
C MET A 226 -3.95 1.23 7.68
N GLY A 227 -4.39 2.49 7.60
CA GLY A 227 -4.18 3.48 8.67
C GLY A 227 -4.89 3.10 9.96
N SER A 228 -6.14 2.70 9.84
CA SER A 228 -6.91 2.21 10.98
C SER A 228 -6.26 0.98 11.64
N PHE A 229 -5.87 -0.01 10.84
CA PHE A 229 -5.12 -1.16 11.36
C PHE A 229 -3.82 -0.73 12.06
N PHE A 230 -3.05 0.19 11.46
CA PHE A 230 -1.80 0.71 12.02
C PHE A 230 -2.02 1.37 13.38
N ALA A 231 -3.09 2.19 13.54
CA ALA A 231 -3.43 2.86 14.79
C ALA A 231 -3.62 1.88 15.95
N HIS A 232 -4.42 0.84 15.73
CA HIS A 232 -4.72 -0.17 16.75
C HIS A 232 -3.59 -1.19 16.96
N TYR A 233 -2.69 -1.32 15.98
CA TYR A 233 -1.50 -2.15 16.13
C TYR A 233 -0.41 -1.48 16.96
N PHE A 234 -0.11 -0.19 16.70
CA PHE A 234 0.92 0.56 17.43
C PHE A 234 0.44 1.10 18.77
N GLY A 235 -0.85 1.38 18.91
CA GLY A 235 -1.40 2.02 20.11
C GLY A 235 -1.02 3.50 20.26
N THR A 236 -0.24 4.05 19.32
CA THR A 236 0.23 5.44 19.32
C THR A 236 0.27 5.99 17.90
N LEU A 237 -0.06 7.27 17.72
CA LEU A 237 0.00 7.97 16.44
C LEU A 237 0.77 9.26 16.58
N VAL A 238 1.76 9.49 15.73
CA VAL A 238 2.54 10.73 15.64
C VAL A 238 2.30 11.35 14.26
N PRO A 239 1.92 12.64 14.16
CA PRO A 239 1.59 13.29 12.89
C PRO A 239 2.67 13.16 11.82
N GLY A 240 3.94 13.30 12.19
CA GLY A 240 5.08 13.22 11.29
C GLY A 240 5.21 11.88 10.52
N SER A 241 4.65 10.80 11.05
CA SER A 241 4.67 9.49 10.40
C SER A 241 3.83 9.42 9.12
N PHE A 242 2.92 10.38 8.91
CA PHE A 242 1.97 10.39 7.79
C PHE A 242 2.31 11.44 6.72
N GLY A 243 3.52 11.98 6.78
CA GLY A 243 3.99 13.01 5.86
C GLY A 243 4.35 12.49 4.45
N PRO A 244 4.61 13.42 3.52
CA PRO A 244 4.97 13.09 2.13
C PRO A 244 6.22 12.20 1.99
N PHE A 245 7.19 12.29 2.91
CA PHE A 245 8.37 11.41 2.89
C PHE A 245 7.99 9.94 3.03
N LYS A 246 6.96 9.61 3.83
CA LYS A 246 6.45 8.24 3.89
C LYS A 246 5.84 7.81 2.57
N THR A 247 5.15 8.72 1.85
CA THR A 247 4.64 8.42 0.51
C THR A 247 5.77 8.12 -0.47
N ILE A 248 6.87 8.87 -0.43
CA ILE A 248 8.06 8.62 -1.28
C ILE A 248 8.59 7.21 -1.04
N ASN A 249 8.74 6.78 0.21
CA ASN A 249 9.15 5.41 0.53
C ASN A 249 8.20 4.36 -0.06
N VAL A 250 6.89 4.59 0.00
CA VAL A 250 5.87 3.71 -0.61
C VAL A 250 6.06 3.60 -2.13
N HIS A 251 6.40 4.71 -2.80
CA HIS A 251 6.70 4.70 -4.24
C HIS A 251 7.96 3.87 -4.56
N VAL A 252 9.00 4.02 -3.73
CA VAL A 252 10.23 3.23 -3.87
C VAL A 252 9.94 1.74 -3.77
N TYR A 253 9.10 1.32 -2.82
CA TYR A 253 8.71 -0.10 -2.68
C TYR A 253 8.02 -0.63 -3.95
N ALA A 254 7.13 0.16 -4.53
CA ALA A 254 6.42 -0.22 -5.75
C ALA A 254 7.35 -0.29 -6.98
N ILE A 255 8.23 0.70 -7.14
CA ILE A 255 9.15 0.80 -8.28
C ILE A 255 10.20 -0.30 -8.19
N LEU A 256 10.82 -0.49 -7.02
CA LEU A 256 11.81 -1.54 -6.77
C LEU A 256 11.30 -2.93 -7.13
N GLY A 257 10.09 -3.25 -6.67
CA GLY A 257 9.51 -4.56 -6.95
C GLY A 257 9.12 -4.76 -8.41
N GLY A 258 8.81 -3.66 -9.12
CA GLY A 258 8.41 -3.64 -10.53
C GLY A 258 6.96 -3.24 -10.74
N ILE A 259 6.75 -2.06 -11.33
CA ILE A 259 5.43 -1.44 -11.57
C ILE A 259 4.53 -2.25 -12.49
N ASN A 260 5.12 -3.10 -13.35
CA ASN A 260 4.40 -3.96 -14.27
C ASN A 260 3.68 -5.13 -13.57
N PHE A 261 4.05 -5.44 -12.32
CA PHE A 261 3.49 -6.52 -11.50
C PHE A 261 2.72 -5.92 -10.31
N PRO A 262 1.43 -5.58 -10.49
CA PRO A 262 0.70 -4.70 -9.56
C PRO A 262 0.48 -5.28 -8.15
N ILE A 263 0.69 -6.57 -7.96
CA ILE A 263 0.55 -7.26 -6.67
C ILE A 263 1.91 -7.77 -6.20
N LEU A 264 2.59 -8.59 -7.02
CA LEU A 264 3.86 -9.19 -6.62
C LEU A 264 5.00 -8.17 -6.50
N GLY A 265 5.00 -7.13 -7.35
CA GLY A 265 5.98 -6.05 -7.29
C GLY A 265 6.01 -5.38 -5.91
N PRO A 266 4.90 -4.77 -5.46
CA PRO A 266 4.80 -4.17 -4.14
C PRO A 266 5.19 -5.10 -2.99
N VAL A 267 4.82 -6.37 -3.04
CA VAL A 267 5.17 -7.35 -2.00
C VAL A 267 6.69 -7.56 -1.93
N ILE A 268 7.34 -7.80 -3.08
CA ILE A 268 8.80 -8.02 -3.12
C ILE A 268 9.54 -6.73 -2.78
N GLY A 269 9.12 -5.59 -3.33
CA GLY A 269 9.75 -4.31 -3.03
C GLY A 269 9.65 -3.92 -1.56
N SER A 270 8.47 -4.08 -0.95
CA SER A 270 8.28 -3.82 0.48
C SER A 270 9.06 -4.80 1.36
N LEU A 271 9.14 -6.08 0.97
CA LEU A 271 9.93 -7.07 1.68
C LEU A 271 11.40 -6.66 1.76
N ILE A 272 11.98 -6.32 0.61
CA ILE A 272 13.40 -5.94 0.54
C ILE A 272 13.65 -4.63 1.27
N MET A 273 12.87 -3.59 1.01
CA MET A 273 13.07 -2.26 1.59
C MET A 273 12.69 -2.19 3.08
N THR A 274 11.98 -3.17 3.61
CA THR A 274 11.75 -3.27 5.05
C THR A 274 12.83 -4.12 5.74
N LEU A 275 13.27 -5.22 5.12
CA LEU A 275 14.23 -6.13 5.74
C LEU A 275 15.69 -5.65 5.57
N VAL A 276 16.08 -5.15 4.38
CA VAL A 276 17.48 -4.78 4.12
C VAL A 276 17.97 -3.67 5.03
N PRO A 277 17.27 -2.53 5.21
CA PRO A 277 17.70 -1.52 6.17
C PRO A 277 17.80 -2.03 7.60
N GLU A 278 16.92 -2.94 8.00
CA GLU A 278 16.91 -3.52 9.33
C GLU A 278 18.15 -4.41 9.60
N PHE A 279 18.58 -5.18 8.62
CA PHE A 279 19.85 -5.92 8.71
C PHE A 279 21.09 -5.01 8.71
N LEU A 280 20.99 -3.82 8.12
CA LEU A 280 22.05 -2.83 8.06
C LEU A 280 22.01 -1.84 9.24
N ARG A 281 21.04 -1.97 10.15
CA ARG A 281 20.83 -1.08 11.31
C ARG A 281 21.90 -1.25 12.39
N ILE A 282 23.17 -1.12 11.99
CA ILE A 282 24.32 -1.20 12.88
C ILE A 282 24.53 0.13 13.62
N THR A 283 24.07 1.26 13.03
CA THR A 283 24.27 2.62 13.57
C THR A 283 23.00 3.46 13.40
N GLU A 284 22.55 4.11 14.48
CA GLU A 284 21.41 5.03 14.43
C GLU A 284 21.65 6.20 13.47
N GLY A 285 20.66 6.57 12.66
CA GLY A 285 20.71 7.71 11.75
C GLY A 285 21.24 7.44 10.33
N VAL A 286 21.78 6.27 10.05
CA VAL A 286 22.33 5.92 8.72
C VAL A 286 21.29 5.34 7.77
N GLU A 287 20.13 4.91 8.28
CA GLU A 287 19.03 4.32 7.50
C GLU A 287 18.57 5.15 6.28
N PRO A 288 18.38 6.50 6.37
CA PRO A 288 18.00 7.31 5.22
C PRO A 288 19.07 7.36 4.13
N ILE A 289 20.35 7.33 4.52
CA ILE A 289 21.48 7.35 3.58
C ILE A 289 21.50 6.03 2.79
N PHE A 290 21.41 4.89 3.47
CA PHE A 290 21.33 3.60 2.79
C PHE A 290 20.11 3.48 1.89
N THR A 291 18.96 3.94 2.34
CA THR A 291 17.74 3.96 1.52
C THR A 291 17.94 4.80 0.27
N GLY A 292 18.58 5.97 0.38
CA GLY A 292 18.92 6.82 -0.75
C GLY A 292 19.91 6.18 -1.72
N ILE A 293 20.97 5.55 -1.22
CA ILE A 293 21.96 4.83 -2.05
C ILE A 293 21.30 3.65 -2.77
N ILE A 294 20.52 2.83 -2.06
CA ILE A 294 19.79 1.72 -2.65
C ILE A 294 18.86 2.23 -3.75
N MET A 295 18.16 3.33 -3.51
CA MET A 295 17.25 3.94 -4.49
C MET A 295 17.98 4.37 -5.76
N ILE A 296 19.15 5.03 -5.63
CA ILE A 296 19.98 5.45 -6.77
C ILE A 296 20.46 4.23 -7.55
N LEU A 297 21.00 3.22 -6.88
CA LEU A 297 21.47 1.99 -7.52
C LEU A 297 20.34 1.27 -8.27
N LEU A 298 19.14 1.23 -7.69
CA LEU A 298 17.99 0.60 -8.30
C LEU A 298 17.50 1.31 -9.55
N VAL A 299 17.39 2.64 -9.51
CA VAL A 299 16.98 3.44 -10.68
C VAL A 299 17.99 3.29 -11.82
N LEU A 300 19.30 3.23 -11.50
CA LEU A 300 20.35 3.09 -12.50
C LEU A 300 20.43 1.68 -13.11
N PHE A 301 20.29 0.63 -12.30
CA PHE A 301 20.57 -0.74 -12.74
C PHE A 301 19.28 -1.57 -13.02
N LEU A 302 18.13 -1.17 -12.46
CA LEU A 302 16.86 -1.91 -12.55
C LEU A 302 15.67 -1.02 -12.91
N PRO A 303 15.64 -0.38 -14.08
CA PRO A 303 14.56 0.52 -14.45
C PRO A 303 13.18 -0.16 -14.50
N ASP A 304 13.11 -1.47 -14.78
CA ASP A 304 11.90 -2.27 -14.78
C ASP A 304 11.58 -2.95 -13.42
N GLY A 305 12.39 -2.66 -12.39
CA GLY A 305 12.33 -3.29 -11.08
C GLY A 305 12.85 -4.74 -11.07
N LEU A 306 12.93 -5.33 -9.89
CA LEU A 306 13.48 -6.68 -9.68
C LEU A 306 12.75 -7.77 -10.49
N LEU A 307 11.43 -7.70 -10.56
CA LEU A 307 10.65 -8.65 -11.36
C LEU A 307 10.80 -8.41 -12.87
N GLY A 308 11.28 -7.23 -13.30
CA GLY A 308 11.59 -6.95 -14.71
C GLY A 308 12.73 -7.83 -15.24
N LEU A 309 13.70 -8.20 -14.39
CA LEU A 309 14.79 -9.10 -14.75
C LEU A 309 14.30 -10.46 -15.27
N THR A 310 13.21 -10.97 -14.75
CA THR A 310 12.64 -12.26 -15.22
C THR A 310 12.17 -12.20 -16.68
N ARG A 311 11.71 -11.02 -17.14
CA ARG A 311 11.30 -10.82 -18.54
C ARG A 311 12.50 -10.69 -19.47
N LEU A 312 13.58 -10.07 -19.03
CA LEU A 312 14.81 -9.98 -19.81
C LEU A 312 15.43 -11.35 -20.04
N TRP A 313 15.38 -12.21 -19.04
CA TRP A 313 15.86 -13.61 -19.13
C TRP A 313 15.04 -14.44 -20.11
N GLN A 314 13.71 -14.27 -20.11
CA GLN A 314 12.81 -14.96 -21.04
C GLN A 314 12.96 -14.47 -22.49
N ARG A 315 13.34 -13.21 -22.71
CA ARG A 315 13.60 -12.68 -24.07
C ARG A 315 14.92 -13.19 -24.66
N ARG A 316 15.93 -13.43 -23.82
CA ARG A 316 17.22 -14.00 -24.26
C ARG A 316 17.14 -15.48 -24.64
N GLY A 317 16.11 -16.19 -24.21
CA GLY A 317 15.87 -17.61 -24.53
C GLY A 317 15.08 -17.87 -25.82
N LYS A 318 14.60 -16.86 -26.55
CA LYS A 318 14.02 -17.04 -27.88
C LYS A 318 15.09 -16.71 -28.94
N PRO A 319 15.54 -17.72 -29.76
CA PRO A 319 16.38 -17.42 -30.91
C PRO A 319 15.61 -16.45 -31.82
N SER A 320 16.34 -15.46 -32.36
CA SER A 320 15.82 -14.59 -33.41
C SER A 320 15.40 -15.47 -34.57
N GLU A 321 14.10 -15.63 -34.80
CA GLU A 321 13.61 -16.13 -36.11
C GLU A 321 14.06 -15.09 -37.14
N ASN A 322 15.06 -15.51 -37.90
CA ASN A 322 15.67 -14.83 -39.00
C ASN A 322 14.60 -14.26 -39.94
N THR A 323 14.63 -12.95 -40.12
CA THR A 323 14.12 -12.27 -41.31
C THR A 323 14.91 -12.74 -42.55
N SER A 324 14.56 -13.89 -43.08
CA SER A 324 14.97 -14.34 -44.43
C SER A 324 13.70 -14.53 -45.24
N HIS A 325 13.01 -13.47 -45.57
CA HIS A 325 12.09 -13.38 -46.69
C HIS A 325 12.00 -11.93 -47.11
N HIS A 326 12.85 -11.58 -48.09
CA HIS A 326 12.56 -10.68 -49.20
C HIS A 326 13.84 -10.44 -50.00
N MET A 327 14.12 -11.39 -50.92
CA MET A 327 14.76 -11.12 -52.20
C MET A 327 14.33 -12.25 -53.16
N ASN A 328 13.25 -11.99 -53.89
CA ASN A 328 13.06 -12.43 -55.28
C ASN A 328 11.99 -11.56 -55.89
#